data_80b84b4d92c788ded29704ccb7a9f18a
#
_entry.id   80b84b4d92c788ded29704ccb7a9f18a
#
_cell.length_a   1.000
_cell.length_b   1.000
_cell.length_c   1.000
_cell.angle_alpha   90.00
_cell.angle_beta   90.00
_cell.angle_gamma   90.00
#
_symmetry.space_group_name_H-M   'P 1'
#
loop_
_entity.id
_entity.type
_entity.pdbx_description
1 polymer ?
#
loop_
_entity_poly.entity_id
_entity_poly.type
_entity_poly.pdbx_seq_one_letter_code
_entity_poly.pdbx_strand_id
1 'polypeptide(L)'
;RVTVIDQNPHLVENIINIYDVMGVCGNGASYDVQKEADVEQADLLIATTSSDEINILACLVAKKLGVAHTIARIRNPEYETQLRFMRGELGLTMSINPEKAAAHEIARVLRFPAAMKLESFSKGRLELVEYRLPEGSALDGVRLLDIYRNARARVLICAVSRKGQTTIPSGDFELKTAVSYTHLRAHETPEHLV
;
A
#
# COMPACT_ATOMS: atom_id res chain seq x y z
N ARG A 1 11.98 -6.60 -20.45
CA ARG A 1 13.24 -7.28 -20.11
C ARG A 1 13.62 -6.89 -18.70
N VAL A 2 14.12 -7.84 -17.88
CA VAL A 2 14.54 -7.61 -16.49
C VAL A 2 16.02 -8.03 -16.36
N THR A 3 16.80 -7.20 -15.68
CA THR A 3 18.18 -7.51 -15.27
C THR A 3 18.25 -7.47 -13.74
N VAL A 4 18.85 -8.50 -13.13
CA VAL A 4 19.04 -8.59 -11.67
C VAL A 4 20.51 -8.40 -11.35
N ILE A 5 20.80 -7.58 -10.35
CA ILE A 5 22.14 -7.33 -9.82
C ILE A 5 22.17 -7.81 -8.37
N ASP A 6 23.06 -8.73 -8.03
CA ASP A 6 23.29 -9.18 -6.65
C ASP A 6 24.77 -9.52 -6.43
N GLN A 7 25.24 -9.33 -5.21
CA GLN A 7 26.64 -9.67 -4.85
C GLN A 7 26.85 -11.18 -4.68
N ASN A 8 25.80 -11.95 -4.49
CA ASN A 8 25.86 -13.39 -4.32
C ASN A 8 25.76 -14.13 -5.68
N PRO A 9 26.86 -14.72 -6.18
CA PRO A 9 26.86 -15.36 -7.49
C PRO A 9 25.89 -16.54 -7.57
N HIS A 10 25.72 -17.31 -6.48
CA HIS A 10 24.77 -18.43 -6.46
C HIS A 10 23.32 -17.96 -6.57
N LEU A 11 23.00 -16.81 -5.98
CA LEU A 11 21.66 -16.23 -6.08
C LEU A 11 21.40 -15.74 -7.51
N VAL A 12 22.36 -15.07 -8.12
CA VAL A 12 22.28 -14.63 -9.51
C VAL A 12 22.08 -15.82 -10.45
N GLU A 13 22.89 -16.87 -10.31
CA GLU A 13 22.78 -18.09 -11.12
C GLU A 13 21.40 -18.77 -10.94
N ASN A 14 20.93 -18.92 -9.71
CA ASN A 14 19.61 -19.50 -9.44
C ASN A 14 18.48 -18.69 -10.07
N ILE A 15 18.52 -17.37 -9.99
CA ILE A 15 17.48 -16.50 -10.56
C ILE A 15 17.47 -16.62 -12.09
N ILE A 16 18.63 -16.60 -12.76
CA ILE A 16 18.73 -16.78 -14.20
C ILE A 16 18.16 -18.14 -14.63
N ASN A 17 18.43 -19.21 -13.87
CA ASN A 17 17.95 -20.55 -14.18
C ASN A 17 16.44 -20.73 -14.00
N ILE A 18 15.81 -19.98 -13.09
CA ILE A 18 14.37 -20.09 -12.78
C ILE A 18 13.54 -19.13 -13.62
N TYR A 19 14.05 -17.94 -13.88
CA TYR A 19 13.33 -16.87 -14.55
C TYR A 19 14.04 -16.45 -15.83
N ASP A 20 13.30 -16.00 -16.82
CA ASP A 20 13.83 -15.43 -18.07
C ASP A 20 14.34 -13.99 -17.83
N VAL A 21 15.47 -13.88 -17.13
CA VAL A 21 16.09 -12.61 -16.77
C VAL A 21 17.60 -12.63 -17.00
N MET A 22 18.19 -11.47 -17.14
CA MET A 22 19.65 -11.30 -17.13
C MET A 22 20.16 -11.15 -15.71
N GLY A 23 21.38 -11.57 -15.44
CA GLY A 23 22.01 -11.42 -14.13
C GLY A 23 23.42 -10.86 -14.24
N VAL A 24 23.74 -9.95 -13.34
CA VAL A 24 25.09 -9.38 -13.15
C VAL A 24 25.49 -9.56 -11.69
N CYS A 25 26.66 -10.16 -11.47
CA CYS A 25 27.17 -10.39 -10.12
C CYS A 25 28.00 -9.19 -9.66
N GLY A 26 27.55 -8.46 -8.66
CA GLY A 26 28.30 -7.33 -8.15
C GLY A 26 27.51 -6.40 -7.21
N ASN A 27 28.18 -5.34 -6.77
CA ASN A 27 27.55 -4.32 -5.93
C ASN A 27 26.64 -3.42 -6.79
N GLY A 28 25.34 -3.47 -6.57
CA GLY A 28 24.35 -2.66 -7.30
C GLY A 28 24.51 -1.14 -7.15
N ALA A 29 25.30 -0.66 -6.19
CA ALA A 29 25.65 0.75 -6.05
C ALA A 29 26.93 1.15 -6.82
N SER A 30 27.65 0.16 -7.42
CA SER A 30 28.83 0.47 -8.24
C SER A 30 28.42 0.97 -9.61
N TYR A 31 29.06 2.04 -10.04
CA TYR A 31 28.91 2.59 -11.39
C TYR A 31 29.24 1.57 -12.48
N ASP A 32 30.38 0.86 -12.32
CA ASP A 32 30.84 -0.11 -13.32
C ASP A 32 29.88 -1.29 -13.44
N VAL A 33 29.37 -1.81 -12.31
CA VAL A 33 28.39 -2.92 -12.29
C VAL A 33 27.06 -2.47 -12.92
N GLN A 34 26.63 -1.25 -12.67
CA GLN A 34 25.42 -0.72 -13.31
C GLN A 34 25.61 -0.51 -14.82
N LYS A 35 26.81 -0.14 -15.26
CA LYS A 35 27.15 -0.06 -16.69
C LYS A 35 27.15 -1.43 -17.35
N GLU A 36 27.77 -2.44 -16.70
CA GLU A 36 27.75 -3.83 -17.16
C GLU A 36 26.32 -4.40 -17.31
N ALA A 37 25.43 -3.95 -16.41
CA ALA A 37 24.01 -4.32 -16.41
C ALA A 37 23.14 -3.54 -17.39
N ASP A 38 23.71 -2.67 -18.23
CA ASP A 38 23.01 -1.77 -19.16
C ASP A 38 21.94 -0.90 -18.46
N VAL A 39 22.18 -0.47 -17.21
CA VAL A 39 21.22 0.30 -16.42
C VAL A 39 20.83 1.60 -17.11
N GLU A 40 21.69 2.21 -17.88
CA GLU A 40 21.41 3.43 -18.67
C GLU A 40 20.27 3.27 -19.68
N GLN A 41 19.98 2.02 -20.10
CA GLN A 41 18.90 1.69 -21.03
C GLN A 41 17.60 1.29 -20.29
N ALA A 42 17.62 1.28 -18.96
CA ALA A 42 16.47 0.88 -18.18
C ALA A 42 15.48 2.05 -17.95
N ASP A 43 14.20 1.75 -18.07
CA ASP A 43 13.12 2.69 -17.73
C ASP A 43 12.99 2.87 -16.20
N LEU A 44 13.31 1.81 -15.45
CA LEU A 44 13.11 1.74 -14.01
C LEU A 44 14.23 0.95 -13.34
N LEU A 45 14.80 1.50 -12.25
CA LEU A 45 15.65 0.77 -11.32
C LEU A 45 14.95 0.65 -9.97
N ILE A 46 14.94 -0.59 -9.43
CA ILE A 46 14.41 -0.89 -8.08
C ILE A 46 15.55 -1.41 -7.22
N ALA A 47 15.92 -0.67 -6.18
CA ALA A 47 16.96 -1.06 -5.22
C ALA A 47 16.34 -1.63 -3.95
N THR A 48 16.59 -2.93 -3.70
CA THR A 48 15.97 -3.70 -2.60
C THR A 48 16.97 -4.51 -1.79
N THR A 49 18.22 -4.03 -1.68
CA THR A 49 19.24 -4.69 -0.87
C THR A 49 18.93 -4.65 0.63
N SER A 50 19.76 -5.26 1.44
CA SER A 50 19.62 -5.26 2.90
C SER A 50 20.01 -3.92 3.56
N SER A 51 20.70 -2.99 2.85
CA SER A 51 21.12 -1.68 3.36
C SER A 51 20.34 -0.57 2.67
N ASP A 52 19.74 0.32 3.48
CA ASP A 52 19.02 1.49 3.00
C ASP A 52 19.96 2.47 2.29
N GLU A 53 21.19 2.63 2.80
CA GLU A 53 22.23 3.50 2.24
C GLU A 53 22.65 3.01 0.84
N ILE A 54 22.84 1.71 0.69
CA ILE A 54 23.17 1.10 -0.61
C ILE A 54 22.01 1.30 -1.59
N ASN A 55 20.76 1.15 -1.13
CA ASN A 55 19.59 1.36 -1.97
C ASN A 55 19.49 2.81 -2.46
N ILE A 56 19.76 3.78 -1.59
CA ILE A 56 19.79 5.20 -1.95
C ILE A 56 20.91 5.46 -2.95
N LEU A 57 22.13 4.97 -2.67
CA LEU A 57 23.28 5.17 -3.53
C LEU A 57 23.10 4.54 -4.91
N ALA A 58 22.57 3.31 -4.97
CA ALA A 58 22.25 2.63 -6.23
C ALA A 58 21.28 3.44 -7.09
N CYS A 59 20.23 3.99 -6.48
CA CYS A 59 19.26 4.84 -7.17
C CYS A 59 19.89 6.15 -7.65
N LEU A 60 20.79 6.76 -6.86
CA LEU A 60 21.49 7.98 -7.23
C LEU A 60 22.42 7.76 -8.44
N VAL A 61 23.19 6.67 -8.45
CA VAL A 61 24.03 6.29 -9.58
C VAL A 61 23.21 6.05 -10.83
N ALA A 62 22.13 5.26 -10.73
CA ALA A 62 21.23 5.01 -11.84
C ALA A 62 20.61 6.29 -12.41
N LYS A 63 20.21 7.21 -11.53
CA LYS A 63 19.69 8.52 -11.97
C LYS A 63 20.72 9.32 -12.74
N LYS A 64 21.99 9.29 -12.33
CA LYS A 64 23.10 9.92 -13.03
C LYS A 64 23.41 9.25 -14.37
N LEU A 65 23.14 7.95 -14.51
CA LEU A 65 23.23 7.20 -15.77
C LEU A 65 22.05 7.50 -16.72
N GLY A 66 21.00 8.19 -16.26
CA GLY A 66 19.89 8.61 -17.12
C GLY A 66 18.58 7.86 -16.91
N VAL A 67 18.51 6.93 -15.96
CA VAL A 67 17.27 6.18 -15.66
C VAL A 67 16.13 7.12 -15.30
N ALA A 68 14.98 6.95 -15.96
CA ALA A 68 13.83 7.83 -15.77
C ALA A 68 13.24 7.70 -14.36
N HIS A 69 13.09 6.47 -13.87
CA HIS A 69 12.44 6.17 -12.60
C HIS A 69 13.31 5.31 -11.69
N THR A 70 13.40 5.69 -10.41
CA THR A 70 14.14 4.95 -9.39
C THR A 70 13.29 4.73 -8.17
N ILE A 71 13.30 3.51 -7.63
CA ILE A 71 12.58 3.12 -6.41
C ILE A 71 13.58 2.53 -5.42
N ALA A 72 13.65 3.08 -4.22
CA ALA A 72 14.50 2.56 -3.14
C ALA A 72 13.64 1.97 -2.01
N ARG A 73 14.00 0.75 -1.58
CA ARG A 73 13.50 0.20 -0.31
C ARG A 73 14.24 0.87 0.84
N ILE A 74 13.49 1.49 1.76
CA ILE A 74 14.03 2.21 2.91
C ILE A 74 13.21 1.86 4.13
N ARG A 75 13.85 1.21 5.09
CA ARG A 75 13.22 0.68 6.31
C ARG A 75 13.35 1.62 7.49
N ASN A 76 14.49 2.31 7.59
CA ASN A 76 14.77 3.20 8.72
C ASN A 76 13.87 4.45 8.66
N PRO A 77 13.03 4.68 9.70
CA PRO A 77 12.15 5.86 9.76
C PRO A 77 12.90 7.20 9.75
N GLU A 78 14.14 7.23 10.24
CA GLU A 78 14.97 8.45 10.25
C GLU A 78 15.23 8.96 8.84
N TYR A 79 15.46 8.04 7.88
CA TYR A 79 15.66 8.40 6.49
C TYR A 79 14.40 8.92 5.80
N GLU A 80 13.21 8.55 6.27
CA GLU A 80 11.96 9.02 5.66
C GLU A 80 11.84 10.55 5.67
N THR A 81 12.26 11.19 6.77
CA THR A 81 12.25 12.65 6.90
C THR A 81 13.34 13.30 6.06
N GLN A 82 14.55 12.75 6.07
CA GLN A 82 15.67 13.25 5.29
C GLN A 82 15.41 13.14 3.79
N LEU A 83 14.88 12.01 3.33
CA LEU A 83 14.55 11.78 1.93
C LEU A 83 13.43 12.70 1.44
N ARG A 84 12.49 13.06 2.29
CA ARG A 84 11.43 14.01 1.95
C ARG A 84 12.02 15.39 1.65
N PHE A 85 13.04 15.81 2.42
CA PHE A 85 13.78 17.04 2.21
C PHE A 85 14.68 16.99 0.96
N MET A 86 15.36 15.86 0.72
CA MET A 86 16.37 15.70 -0.33
C MET A 86 15.83 15.07 -1.63
N ARG A 87 14.54 14.76 -1.71
CA ARG A 87 13.95 13.99 -2.83
C ARG A 87 14.30 14.57 -4.21
N GLY A 88 14.24 15.88 -4.36
CA GLY A 88 14.56 16.57 -5.61
C GLY A 88 16.02 16.42 -6.02
N GLU A 89 16.93 16.48 -5.05
CA GLU A 89 18.39 16.42 -5.29
C GLU A 89 18.87 14.98 -5.53
N LEU A 90 18.32 14.02 -4.79
CA LEU A 90 18.64 12.60 -4.95
C LEU A 90 18.02 11.97 -6.20
N GLY A 91 17.07 12.65 -6.83
CA GLY A 91 16.39 12.14 -8.02
C GLY A 91 15.60 10.85 -7.80
N LEU A 92 15.24 10.54 -6.54
CA LEU A 92 14.40 9.39 -6.20
C LEU A 92 12.96 9.63 -6.65
N THR A 93 12.44 8.73 -7.47
CA THR A 93 11.04 8.78 -7.86
C THR A 93 10.14 8.36 -6.69
N MET A 94 10.50 7.27 -6.01
CA MET A 94 9.74 6.74 -4.87
C MET A 94 10.65 6.03 -3.86
N SER A 95 10.30 6.12 -2.59
CA SER A 95 10.80 5.25 -1.52
C SER A 95 9.66 4.40 -0.98
N ILE A 96 9.93 3.13 -0.71
CA ILE A 96 8.97 2.19 -0.13
C ILE A 96 9.53 1.56 1.14
N ASN A 97 8.65 1.35 2.10
CA ASN A 97 8.92 0.59 3.32
C ASN A 97 7.87 -0.53 3.42
N PRO A 98 8.20 -1.75 2.94
CA PRO A 98 7.25 -2.86 2.92
C PRO A 98 6.80 -3.27 4.31
N GLU A 99 7.69 -3.21 5.28
CA GLU A 99 7.41 -3.56 6.67
C GLU A 99 6.37 -2.61 7.28
N LYS A 100 6.52 -1.31 7.05
CA LYS A 100 5.57 -0.29 7.47
C LYS A 100 4.23 -0.44 6.74
N ALA A 101 4.25 -0.72 5.44
CA ALA A 101 3.04 -0.98 4.66
C ALA A 101 2.28 -2.20 5.20
N ALA A 102 2.98 -3.31 5.46
CA ALA A 102 2.40 -4.51 6.05
C ALA A 102 1.82 -4.25 7.45
N ALA A 103 2.55 -3.52 8.30
CA ALA A 103 2.07 -3.14 9.64
C ALA A 103 0.79 -2.29 9.58
N HIS A 104 0.70 -1.36 8.64
CA HIS A 104 -0.52 -0.59 8.40
C HIS A 104 -1.70 -1.47 7.98
N GLU A 105 -1.47 -2.42 7.07
CA GLU A 105 -2.51 -3.35 6.65
C GLU A 105 -2.98 -4.25 7.80
N ILE A 106 -2.05 -4.79 8.60
CA ILE A 106 -2.38 -5.60 9.78
C ILE A 106 -3.18 -4.77 10.78
N ALA A 107 -2.74 -3.55 11.10
CA ALA A 107 -3.46 -2.66 12.00
C ALA A 107 -4.88 -2.33 11.50
N ARG A 108 -5.05 -2.20 10.18
CA ARG A 108 -6.33 -1.97 9.53
C ARG A 108 -7.27 -3.17 9.70
N VAL A 109 -6.78 -4.38 9.44
CA VAL A 109 -7.56 -5.62 9.63
C VAL A 109 -7.95 -5.79 11.10
N LEU A 110 -7.03 -5.53 12.04
CA LEU A 110 -7.32 -5.64 13.47
C LEU A 110 -8.33 -4.59 13.96
N ARG A 111 -8.40 -3.43 13.33
CA ARG A 111 -9.39 -2.38 13.65
C ARG A 111 -10.81 -2.80 13.24
N PHE A 112 -10.95 -3.59 12.19
CA PHE A 112 -12.23 -4.02 11.63
C PHE A 112 -12.29 -5.55 11.46
N PRO A 113 -12.23 -6.33 12.55
CA PRO A 113 -12.11 -7.79 12.47
C PRO A 113 -13.32 -8.47 11.81
N ALA A 114 -14.47 -7.79 11.79
CA ALA A 114 -15.69 -8.29 11.15
C ALA A 114 -15.91 -7.75 9.73
N ALA A 115 -14.99 -6.95 9.20
CA ALA A 115 -15.08 -6.46 7.82
C ALA A 115 -14.74 -7.59 6.85
N MET A 116 -15.59 -7.77 5.84
CA MET A 116 -15.35 -8.72 4.75
C MET A 116 -14.36 -8.12 3.72
N LYS A 117 -14.47 -6.82 3.49
CA LYS A 117 -13.62 -6.08 2.58
C LYS A 117 -13.36 -4.69 3.16
N LEU A 118 -12.14 -4.20 2.96
CA LEU A 118 -11.73 -2.90 3.44
C LEU A 118 -10.87 -2.21 2.39
N GLU A 119 -11.34 -1.07 1.88
CA GLU A 119 -10.62 -0.25 0.91
C GLU A 119 -10.39 1.15 1.46
N SER A 120 -9.21 1.71 1.22
CA SER A 120 -8.85 3.03 1.68
C SER A 120 -8.71 3.99 0.51
N PHE A 121 -9.30 5.18 0.64
CA PHE A 121 -9.26 6.25 -0.35
C PHE A 121 -8.67 7.52 0.23
N SER A 122 -8.27 8.44 -0.65
CA SER A 122 -7.78 9.77 -0.27
C SER A 122 -6.64 9.73 0.75
N LYS A 123 -5.66 8.83 0.55
CA LYS A 123 -4.49 8.64 1.44
C LYS A 123 -4.90 8.26 2.87
N GLY A 124 -5.90 7.39 3.02
CA GLY A 124 -6.35 6.89 4.31
C GLY A 124 -7.39 7.76 5.02
N ARG A 125 -7.85 8.86 4.40
CA ARG A 125 -8.86 9.73 5.01
C ARG A 125 -10.29 9.20 4.92
N LEU A 126 -10.54 8.33 3.94
CA LEU A 126 -11.83 7.67 3.74
C LEU A 126 -11.62 6.16 3.71
N GLU A 127 -12.43 5.41 4.41
CA GLU A 127 -12.45 3.96 4.39
C GLU A 127 -13.80 3.47 3.88
N LEU A 128 -13.78 2.60 2.90
CA LEU A 128 -14.94 1.84 2.43
C LEU A 128 -14.88 0.46 3.08
N VAL A 129 -15.86 0.16 3.90
CA VAL A 129 -15.91 -1.09 4.67
C VAL A 129 -17.11 -1.90 4.21
N GLU A 130 -16.89 -3.12 3.77
CA GLU A 130 -17.95 -4.08 3.56
C GLU A 130 -18.12 -4.94 4.81
N TYR A 131 -19.31 -4.91 5.37
CA TYR A 131 -19.63 -5.57 6.63
C TYR A 131 -20.90 -6.41 6.47
N ARG A 132 -20.86 -7.63 6.96
CA ARG A 132 -22.05 -8.48 7.04
C ARG A 132 -22.63 -8.42 8.45
N LEU A 133 -23.89 -8.05 8.54
CA LEU A 133 -24.56 -7.96 9.84
C LEU A 133 -24.74 -9.37 10.44
N PRO A 134 -24.13 -9.65 11.61
CA PRO A 134 -24.26 -10.96 12.25
C PRO A 134 -25.66 -11.17 12.82
N GLU A 135 -26.03 -12.44 13.02
CA GLU A 135 -27.24 -12.81 13.72
C GLU A 135 -27.22 -12.28 15.16
N GLY A 136 -28.35 -11.78 15.65
CA GLY A 136 -28.44 -11.17 16.98
C GLY A 136 -27.85 -9.76 17.11
N SER A 137 -27.48 -9.11 16.00
CA SER A 137 -27.04 -7.73 16.02
C SER A 137 -28.14 -6.77 16.51
N ALA A 138 -27.78 -5.83 17.37
CA ALA A 138 -28.69 -4.76 17.81
C ALA A 138 -29.14 -3.83 16.67
N LEU A 139 -28.51 -3.93 15.48
CA LEU A 139 -28.87 -3.18 14.30
C LEU A 139 -29.88 -3.91 13.41
N ASP A 140 -30.26 -5.12 13.72
CA ASP A 140 -31.29 -5.86 12.94
C ASP A 140 -32.66 -5.18 13.09
N GLY A 141 -33.29 -4.88 11.96
CA GLY A 141 -34.56 -4.14 11.93
C GLY A 141 -34.45 -2.61 12.13
N VAL A 142 -33.24 -2.09 12.33
CA VAL A 142 -33.03 -0.63 12.49
C VAL A 142 -33.04 0.04 11.12
N ARG A 143 -33.73 1.18 11.01
CA ARG A 143 -33.69 2.00 9.78
C ARG A 143 -32.39 2.80 9.70
N LEU A 144 -31.93 3.05 8.49
CA LEU A 144 -30.69 3.82 8.26
C LEU A 144 -30.75 5.21 8.91
N LEU A 145 -31.90 5.88 8.88
CA LEU A 145 -32.10 7.18 9.56
C LEU A 145 -31.87 7.11 11.08
N ASP A 146 -32.08 5.97 11.70
CA ASP A 146 -31.98 5.79 13.14
C ASP A 146 -30.58 5.30 13.59
N ILE A 147 -29.71 4.90 12.64
CA ILE A 147 -28.33 4.43 12.95
C ILE A 147 -27.57 5.49 13.74
N TYR A 148 -27.66 6.75 13.34
CA TYR A 148 -26.97 7.85 14.01
C TYR A 148 -27.30 7.94 15.49
N ARG A 149 -28.54 7.65 15.85
CA ARG A 149 -29.02 7.69 17.23
C ARG A 149 -28.57 6.46 18.02
N ASN A 150 -28.57 5.30 17.37
CA ASN A 150 -28.33 4.02 18.03
C ASN A 150 -26.85 3.60 18.06
N ALA A 151 -26.09 3.87 16.99
CA ALA A 151 -24.70 3.45 16.87
C ALA A 151 -23.68 4.54 17.24
N ARG A 152 -24.09 5.80 17.44
CA ARG A 152 -23.23 6.97 17.68
C ARG A 152 -22.09 7.10 16.65
N ALA A 153 -22.29 6.60 15.44
CA ALA A 153 -21.26 6.55 14.43
C ALA A 153 -21.68 7.35 13.19
N ARG A 154 -20.77 8.15 12.65
CA ARG A 154 -20.96 8.86 11.37
C ARG A 154 -20.58 7.93 10.24
N VAL A 155 -21.54 7.20 9.70
CA VAL A 155 -21.36 6.26 8.59
C VAL A 155 -22.33 6.59 7.46
N LEU A 156 -21.88 6.47 6.22
CA LEU A 156 -22.72 6.55 5.03
C LEU A 156 -22.82 5.16 4.43
N ILE A 157 -23.99 4.54 4.46
CA ILE A 157 -24.23 3.27 3.77
C ILE A 157 -24.42 3.57 2.28
N CYS A 158 -23.45 3.14 1.48
CA CYS A 158 -23.40 3.41 0.05
C CYS A 158 -24.14 2.36 -0.78
N ALA A 159 -24.07 1.11 -0.35
CA ALA A 159 -24.70 0.00 -1.05
C ALA A 159 -25.09 -1.11 -0.09
N VAL A 160 -26.11 -1.86 -0.46
CA VAL A 160 -26.58 -3.06 0.24
C VAL A 160 -26.65 -4.19 -0.76
N SER A 161 -26.00 -5.31 -0.45
CA SER A 161 -26.05 -6.53 -1.27
C SER A 161 -26.82 -7.63 -0.56
N ARG A 162 -27.88 -8.11 -1.19
CA ARG A 162 -28.73 -9.18 -0.71
C ARG A 162 -28.96 -10.19 -1.80
N LYS A 163 -28.64 -11.46 -1.58
CA LYS A 163 -28.84 -12.55 -2.56
C LYS A 163 -28.30 -12.23 -3.96
N GLY A 164 -27.13 -11.57 -4.04
CA GLY A 164 -26.51 -11.20 -5.31
C GLY A 164 -27.08 -9.95 -6.00
N GLN A 165 -28.10 -9.31 -5.43
CA GLN A 165 -28.61 -8.03 -5.91
C GLN A 165 -28.05 -6.90 -5.05
N THR A 166 -27.50 -5.88 -5.72
CA THR A 166 -26.98 -4.68 -5.07
C THR A 166 -27.90 -3.51 -5.31
N THR A 167 -28.26 -2.80 -4.24
CA THR A 167 -29.13 -1.62 -4.24
C THR A 167 -28.50 -0.49 -3.47
N ILE A 168 -28.76 0.74 -3.86
CA ILE A 168 -28.43 1.95 -3.07
C ILE A 168 -29.63 2.16 -2.12
N PRO A 169 -29.41 2.06 -0.79
CA PRO A 169 -30.52 2.15 0.16
C PRO A 169 -30.97 3.60 0.37
N SER A 170 -32.28 3.77 0.60
CA SER A 170 -32.85 5.03 1.12
C SER A 170 -32.74 5.10 2.65
N GLY A 171 -33.02 6.27 3.21
CA GLY A 171 -33.01 6.45 4.69
C GLY A 171 -33.99 5.54 5.44
N ASP A 172 -35.10 5.15 4.81
CA ASP A 172 -36.11 4.24 5.40
C ASP A 172 -35.77 2.76 5.26
N PHE A 173 -34.63 2.45 4.62
CA PHE A 173 -34.19 1.08 4.47
C PHE A 173 -33.89 0.43 5.83
N GLU A 174 -34.51 -0.75 6.10
CA GLU A 174 -34.26 -1.53 7.31
C GLU A 174 -33.08 -2.45 7.12
N LEU A 175 -32.12 -2.41 8.06
CA LEU A 175 -31.03 -3.36 8.12
C LEU A 175 -31.56 -4.76 8.49
N LYS A 176 -31.00 -5.79 7.86
CA LYS A 176 -31.34 -7.19 8.14
C LYS A 176 -30.08 -8.03 8.32
N THR A 177 -30.13 -8.99 9.20
CA THR A 177 -29.04 -9.98 9.37
C THR A 177 -28.74 -10.73 8.07
N ALA A 178 -27.51 -11.25 7.95
CA ALA A 178 -27.00 -11.98 6.79
C ALA A 178 -26.97 -11.19 5.46
N VAL A 179 -27.08 -9.86 5.51
CA VAL A 179 -26.98 -8.95 4.36
C VAL A 179 -25.62 -8.24 4.42
N SER A 180 -24.97 -8.07 3.27
CA SER A 180 -23.73 -7.28 3.15
C SER A 180 -24.04 -5.80 2.96
N TYR A 181 -23.38 -4.97 3.74
CA TYR A 181 -23.49 -3.51 3.71
C TYR A 181 -22.14 -2.91 3.39
N THR A 182 -22.11 -1.99 2.43
CA THR A 182 -20.91 -1.23 2.10
C THR A 182 -21.09 0.19 2.61
N HIS A 183 -20.22 0.63 3.51
CA HIS A 183 -20.30 1.97 4.09
C HIS A 183 -18.99 2.73 3.95
N LEU A 184 -19.10 4.06 3.82
CA LEU A 184 -17.98 4.99 3.90
C LEU A 184 -17.87 5.55 5.31
N ARG A 185 -16.64 5.58 5.82
CA ARG A 185 -16.26 6.23 7.06
C ARG A 185 -15.18 7.27 6.77
N ALA A 186 -15.39 8.50 7.24
CA ALA A 186 -14.34 9.51 7.26
C ALA A 186 -13.49 9.34 8.52
N HIS A 187 -12.16 9.37 8.36
CA HIS A 187 -11.27 9.59 9.49
C HIS A 187 -11.37 11.06 9.92
N GLU A 188 -11.90 11.29 11.10
CA GLU A 188 -11.82 12.61 11.72
C GLU A 188 -10.34 12.89 12.03
N THR A 189 -9.82 14.00 11.52
CA THR A 189 -8.51 14.50 11.95
C THR A 189 -8.58 14.92 13.41
N PRO A 190 -7.49 14.73 14.20
CA PRO A 190 -7.49 15.11 15.64
C PRO A 190 -7.87 16.56 15.94
N GLU A 191 -7.88 17.42 14.94
CA GLU A 191 -8.22 18.85 15.04
C GLU A 191 -9.69 19.13 15.31
N HIS A 192 -10.57 18.12 15.24
CA HIS A 192 -12.00 18.26 15.55
C HIS A 192 -12.41 17.61 16.88
N LEU A 193 -11.45 17.29 17.75
CA LEU A 193 -11.65 16.77 19.10
C LEU A 193 -11.41 17.85 20.18
N VAL A 194 -11.68 19.12 19.87
CA VAL A 194 -11.71 20.22 20.85
C VAL A 194 -13.14 20.68 21.06
#